data_96a9405ed7af5db61eb09d83960e27c6
#
_entry.id   96a9405ed7af5db61eb09d83960e27c6
#
_cell.length_a   1.000
_cell.length_b   1.000
_cell.length_c   1.000
_cell.angle_alpha   90.00
_cell.angle_beta   90.00
_cell.angle_gamma   90.00
#
_symmetry.space_group_name_H-M   'P 1'
#
loop_
_entity.id
_entity.type
_entity.pdbx_description
1 polymer ?
#
loop_
_entity_poly.entity_id
_entity_poly.type
_entity_poly.pdbx_seq_one_letter_code
_entity_poly.pdbx_strand_id
1 'polypeptide(L)'
;MLKGKSVALIAIVVMMLLFIVSCNSIKTKEEFEEELPQDVVSEGEAEDVEDKNVRETVVYYQNDAGYLVPVMRRIPWEEGIAKATLRMTIDSPEIQQDLMAMGLKALLPAGTQIRGMSIKDGLAKLDLSKEAMECENAVAEHNMVQGVALTLAEFDSIDRVQFMFEGKIVDKLKYGTDVSKPIEPQDVNLEIGSNASSKGAKVTVFFHSKPDAVYDYIVPVTRIISADSASIETAIQEVLNGPSDDSLSMDIPAGTRLLGVKTDNGVVSINFSKEFGNLAQLPQSEPLVLKSIIMTAKQFPGVEKVKILVEGKEYDGGEVSVSAFANEY
;
A
#
# COMPACT_ATOMS: atom_id res chain seq x y z
N MET A 1 -50.32 50.97 -27.05
CA MET A 1 -49.44 50.58 -25.96
C MET A 1 -48.03 50.41 -26.51
N LEU A 2 -47.34 51.53 -26.79
CA LEU A 2 -45.94 51.53 -27.33
C LEU A 2 -45.19 52.73 -26.74
N LYS A 3 -44.96 52.73 -25.42
CA LYS A 3 -44.17 53.77 -24.73
C LYS A 3 -43.15 53.27 -23.68
N GLY A 4 -42.99 51.94 -23.51
CA GLY A 4 -42.11 51.39 -22.47
C GLY A 4 -40.76 50.83 -22.95
N LYS A 5 -40.55 50.63 -24.27
CA LYS A 5 -39.34 49.99 -24.79
C LYS A 5 -38.23 50.94 -25.26
N SER A 6 -38.54 52.23 -25.48
CA SER A 6 -37.55 53.21 -25.93
C SER A 6 -36.72 53.83 -24.79
N VAL A 7 -37.23 53.86 -23.58
CA VAL A 7 -36.52 54.45 -22.42
C VAL A 7 -35.43 53.51 -21.90
N ALA A 8 -35.65 52.19 -21.95
CA ALA A 8 -34.67 51.20 -21.52
C ALA A 8 -33.44 51.11 -22.46
N LEU A 9 -33.64 51.35 -23.77
CA LEU A 9 -32.53 51.30 -24.75
C LEU A 9 -31.63 52.56 -24.65
N ILE A 10 -32.16 53.70 -24.27
CA ILE A 10 -31.38 54.95 -24.11
C ILE A 10 -30.51 54.87 -22.83
N ALA A 11 -31.00 54.26 -21.78
CA ALA A 11 -30.22 54.06 -20.53
C ALA A 11 -28.99 53.17 -20.71
N ILE A 12 -29.10 52.13 -21.55
CA ILE A 12 -27.98 51.20 -21.83
C ILE A 12 -26.90 51.86 -22.71
N VAL A 13 -27.29 52.71 -23.68
CA VAL A 13 -26.36 53.44 -24.54
C VAL A 13 -25.60 54.54 -23.78
N VAL A 14 -26.23 55.22 -22.83
CA VAL A 14 -25.58 56.24 -21.99
C VAL A 14 -24.61 55.61 -20.98
N MET A 15 -24.92 54.40 -20.49
CA MET A 15 -24.01 53.69 -19.57
C MET A 15 -22.76 53.10 -20.30
N MET A 16 -22.86 52.82 -21.59
CA MET A 16 -21.73 52.32 -22.40
C MET A 16 -20.79 53.43 -22.88
N LEU A 17 -21.26 54.71 -22.91
CA LEU A 17 -20.45 55.86 -23.29
C LEU A 17 -19.60 56.45 -22.15
N LEU A 18 -19.84 56.04 -20.90
CA LEU A 18 -19.05 56.51 -19.74
C LEU A 18 -17.82 55.66 -19.45
N PHE A 19 -17.63 54.55 -20.19
CA PHE A 19 -16.43 53.69 -20.02
C PHE A 19 -15.30 53.90 -21.04
N ILE A 20 -15.40 54.90 -21.96
CA ILE A 20 -14.43 55.15 -23.03
C ILE A 20 -13.55 56.38 -22.81
N VAL A 21 -13.65 57.06 -21.68
CA VAL A 21 -12.85 58.26 -21.38
C VAL A 21 -11.99 58.09 -20.14
N SER A 22 -11.10 57.13 -20.18
CA SER A 22 -9.98 57.06 -19.21
C SER A 22 -8.79 56.27 -19.77
N CYS A 23 -8.27 56.71 -20.88
CA CYS A 23 -6.94 56.33 -21.29
C CYS A 23 -6.41 57.40 -22.29
N ASN A 24 -5.83 58.46 -21.81
CA ASN A 24 -4.70 59.08 -22.50
C ASN A 24 -4.06 60.16 -21.62
N SER A 25 -2.76 60.17 -21.64
CA SER A 25 -1.82 61.22 -21.20
C SER A 25 -1.04 60.81 -19.93
N ILE A 26 0.27 60.87 -19.82
CA ILE A 26 1.37 61.45 -20.58
C ILE A 26 2.68 60.79 -20.09
N LYS A 27 3.65 60.61 -20.98
CA LYS A 27 5.06 60.23 -20.67
C LYS A 27 5.75 61.36 -19.93
N THR A 28 6.47 61.04 -18.85
CA THR A 28 7.74 61.68 -18.55
C THR A 28 8.70 60.67 -17.88
N LYS A 29 9.90 60.65 -18.39
CA LYS A 29 11.04 59.92 -17.83
C LYS A 29 11.49 60.60 -16.56
N GLU A 30 11.77 59.79 -15.53
CA GLU A 30 12.89 60.07 -14.61
C GLU A 30 13.31 58.76 -14.00
N GLU A 31 14.63 58.53 -14.07
CA GLU A 31 15.36 57.44 -13.42
C GLU A 31 15.25 57.57 -11.92
N PHE A 32 14.96 56.44 -11.22
CA PHE A 32 15.42 56.30 -9.85
C PHE A 32 15.52 54.81 -9.46
N GLU A 33 16.61 54.51 -8.89
CA GLU A 33 17.17 53.44 -8.08
C GLU A 33 16.23 52.28 -7.66
N GLU A 34 16.81 51.09 -7.84
CA GLU A 34 16.42 49.78 -7.33
C GLU A 34 16.26 49.78 -5.79
N GLU A 35 15.04 49.65 -5.29
CA GLU A 35 14.77 49.06 -4.02
C GLU A 35 13.89 47.82 -4.25
N LEU A 36 14.46 46.62 -3.92
CA LEU A 36 13.76 45.34 -3.90
C LEU A 36 12.66 45.37 -2.86
N PRO A 37 11.39 45.11 -3.20
CA PRO A 37 10.38 44.82 -2.20
C PRO A 37 10.66 43.42 -1.64
N GLN A 38 10.77 43.33 -0.32
CA GLN A 38 10.71 42.07 0.40
C GLN A 38 9.37 41.38 0.08
N ASP A 39 9.47 40.26 -0.61
CA ASP A 39 8.35 39.34 -0.77
C ASP A 39 7.85 38.92 0.62
N VAL A 40 6.69 39.45 0.98
CA VAL A 40 5.83 38.85 1.98
C VAL A 40 5.35 37.54 1.37
N VAL A 41 6.03 36.46 1.69
CA VAL A 41 5.52 35.10 1.48
C VAL A 41 4.26 35.01 2.34
N SER A 42 3.12 35.24 1.75
CA SER A 42 1.88 34.75 2.30
C SER A 42 1.98 33.23 2.25
N GLU A 43 2.19 32.61 3.41
CA GLU A 43 1.87 31.22 3.61
C GLU A 43 0.42 31.02 3.18
N GLY A 44 0.23 30.58 1.96
CA GLY A 44 -1.02 29.99 1.52
C GLY A 44 -1.20 28.75 2.37
N GLU A 45 -2.16 28.80 3.28
CA GLU A 45 -2.75 27.62 3.86
C GLU A 45 -3.06 26.68 2.69
N ALA A 46 -2.33 25.55 2.59
CA ALA A 46 -2.73 24.47 1.76
C ALA A 46 -4.08 24.02 2.31
N GLU A 47 -5.15 24.44 1.66
CA GLU A 47 -6.46 23.85 1.89
C GLU A 47 -6.28 22.35 1.64
N ASP A 48 -6.38 21.60 2.71
CA ASP A 48 -6.53 20.15 2.71
C ASP A 48 -7.87 19.88 1.98
N VAL A 49 -7.79 19.79 0.66
CA VAL A 49 -8.91 19.33 -0.15
C VAL A 49 -9.00 17.84 0.18
N GLU A 50 -9.74 17.52 1.24
CA GLU A 50 -10.23 16.16 1.47
C GLU A 50 -10.87 15.70 0.16
N ASP A 51 -10.15 14.88 -0.56
CA ASP A 51 -10.59 14.33 -1.83
C ASP A 51 -11.67 13.27 -1.54
N LYS A 52 -12.90 13.75 -1.33
CA LYS A 52 -14.08 12.96 -0.91
C LYS A 52 -14.45 11.87 -1.92
N ASN A 53 -13.64 11.70 -2.96
CA ASN A 53 -13.91 10.79 -4.06
C ASN A 53 -12.74 9.83 -4.34
N VAL A 54 -11.95 9.52 -3.32
CA VAL A 54 -10.83 8.56 -3.40
C VAL A 54 -11.07 7.40 -2.45
N ARG A 55 -10.76 6.18 -2.90
CA ARG A 55 -10.70 5.00 -2.05
C ARG A 55 -9.23 4.61 -1.81
N GLU A 56 -8.87 4.43 -0.56
CA GLU A 56 -7.65 3.73 -0.19
C GLU A 56 -7.89 2.23 -0.22
N THR A 57 -6.98 1.49 -0.86
CA THR A 57 -7.05 0.04 -0.97
C THR A 57 -5.65 -0.54 -1.12
N VAL A 58 -5.47 -1.78 -0.67
CA VAL A 58 -4.19 -2.48 -0.80
C VAL A 58 -4.12 -3.16 -2.15
N VAL A 59 -3.02 -2.96 -2.84
CA VAL A 59 -2.69 -3.64 -4.10
C VAL A 59 -1.39 -4.41 -3.91
N TYR A 60 -1.39 -5.68 -4.27
CA TYR A 60 -0.19 -6.50 -4.19
C TYR A 60 0.63 -6.38 -5.47
N TYR A 61 1.94 -6.30 -5.28
CA TYR A 61 2.96 -6.30 -6.33
C TYR A 61 4.01 -7.36 -6.02
N GLN A 62 4.94 -7.59 -6.93
CA GLN A 62 6.02 -8.55 -6.73
C GLN A 62 7.38 -7.83 -6.71
N ASN A 63 8.28 -8.20 -5.80
CA ASN A 63 9.68 -7.76 -5.85
C ASN A 63 10.55 -8.72 -6.68
N ASP A 64 11.81 -8.36 -6.91
CA ASP A 64 12.74 -9.17 -7.70
C ASP A 64 13.07 -10.54 -7.07
N ALA A 65 12.95 -10.68 -5.76
CA ALA A 65 13.13 -11.94 -5.06
C ALA A 65 11.89 -12.86 -5.14
N GLY A 66 10.78 -12.38 -5.71
CA GLY A 66 9.55 -13.15 -5.86
C GLY A 66 8.58 -13.06 -4.67
N TYR A 67 8.78 -12.12 -3.75
CA TYR A 67 7.83 -11.86 -2.68
C TYR A 67 6.69 -10.96 -3.15
N LEU A 68 5.48 -11.27 -2.71
CA LEU A 68 4.32 -10.37 -2.82
C LEU A 68 4.44 -9.26 -1.77
N VAL A 69 4.29 -8.03 -2.21
CA VAL A 69 4.42 -6.82 -1.38
C VAL A 69 3.11 -6.04 -1.42
N PRO A 70 2.42 -5.88 -0.30
CA PRO A 70 1.21 -5.06 -0.20
C PRO A 70 1.57 -3.57 -0.20
N VAL A 71 0.94 -2.79 -1.07
CA VAL A 71 1.12 -1.33 -1.17
C VAL A 71 -0.23 -0.64 -1.13
N MET A 72 -0.37 0.35 -0.26
CA MET A 72 -1.55 1.20 -0.20
C MET A 72 -1.63 2.07 -1.45
N ARG A 73 -2.79 2.09 -2.10
CA ARG A 73 -3.07 2.90 -3.28
C ARG A 73 -4.30 3.76 -3.05
N ARG A 74 -4.24 4.98 -3.52
CA ARG A 74 -5.36 5.91 -3.56
C ARG A 74 -5.96 5.91 -4.96
N ILE A 75 -7.15 5.37 -5.08
CA ILE A 75 -7.82 5.16 -6.38
C ILE A 75 -9.05 6.05 -6.45
N PRO A 76 -9.20 6.89 -7.49
CA PRO A 76 -10.42 7.65 -7.69
C PRO A 76 -11.64 6.72 -7.68
N TRP A 77 -12.67 7.13 -6.96
CA TRP A 77 -13.89 6.34 -6.88
C TRP A 77 -14.57 6.27 -8.25
N GLU A 78 -14.84 5.04 -8.70
CA GLU A 78 -15.66 4.77 -9.87
C GLU A 78 -16.60 3.58 -9.63
N GLU A 79 -17.67 3.47 -10.40
CA GLU A 79 -18.49 2.27 -10.40
C GLU A 79 -17.63 1.06 -10.84
N GLY A 80 -17.63 0.00 -10.05
CA GLY A 80 -16.73 -1.14 -10.26
C GLY A 80 -15.31 -0.91 -9.75
N ILE A 81 -15.17 -0.27 -8.59
CA ILE A 81 -13.89 0.06 -7.93
C ILE A 81 -12.93 -1.14 -7.84
N ALA A 82 -13.43 -2.37 -7.59
CA ALA A 82 -12.59 -3.57 -7.59
C ALA A 82 -11.91 -3.83 -8.95
N LYS A 83 -12.60 -3.50 -10.05
CA LYS A 83 -12.01 -3.56 -11.39
C LYS A 83 -10.99 -2.45 -11.62
N ALA A 84 -11.24 -1.24 -11.08
CA ALA A 84 -10.28 -0.14 -11.10
C ALA A 84 -8.99 -0.51 -10.35
N THR A 85 -9.14 -1.08 -9.14
CA THR A 85 -8.02 -1.58 -8.35
C THR A 85 -7.22 -2.63 -9.11
N LEU A 86 -7.88 -3.57 -9.76
CA LEU A 86 -7.20 -4.61 -10.53
C LEU A 86 -6.40 -4.06 -11.71
N ARG A 87 -6.80 -2.93 -12.33
CA ARG A 87 -6.01 -2.29 -13.39
C ARG A 87 -4.63 -1.85 -12.90
N MET A 88 -4.48 -1.52 -11.61
CA MET A 88 -3.20 -1.16 -11.01
C MET A 88 -2.20 -2.33 -10.96
N THR A 89 -2.68 -3.57 -11.14
CA THR A 89 -1.80 -4.75 -11.18
C THR A 89 -1.32 -5.11 -12.59
N ILE A 90 -1.79 -4.41 -13.62
CA ILE A 90 -1.42 -4.67 -15.03
C ILE A 90 -0.15 -3.88 -15.36
N ASP A 91 0.82 -4.57 -15.94
CA ASP A 91 2.06 -3.96 -16.40
C ASP A 91 1.78 -2.93 -17.52
N SER A 92 2.12 -1.69 -17.27
CA SER A 92 2.03 -0.56 -18.19
C SER A 92 3.17 0.42 -17.92
N PRO A 93 3.53 1.30 -18.87
CA PRO A 93 4.58 2.29 -18.67
C PRO A 93 4.35 3.18 -17.43
N GLU A 94 3.11 3.54 -17.12
CA GLU A 94 2.75 4.35 -15.96
C GLU A 94 2.99 3.56 -14.67
N ILE A 95 2.51 2.31 -14.60
CA ILE A 95 2.70 1.44 -13.44
C ILE A 95 4.18 1.09 -13.25
N GLN A 96 4.92 0.81 -14.31
CA GLN A 96 6.36 0.57 -14.22
C GLN A 96 7.11 1.77 -13.65
N GLN A 97 6.80 2.99 -14.11
CA GLN A 97 7.44 4.20 -13.60
C GLN A 97 7.15 4.41 -12.12
N ASP A 98 5.92 4.17 -11.68
CA ASP A 98 5.49 4.29 -10.30
C ASP A 98 6.17 3.25 -9.39
N LEU A 99 6.26 2.00 -9.84
CA LEU A 99 6.85 0.90 -9.05
C LEU A 99 8.40 0.89 -9.08
N MET A 100 9.03 1.56 -10.03
CA MET A 100 10.49 1.51 -10.23
C MET A 100 11.25 1.98 -8.99
N ALA A 101 10.78 3.04 -8.32
CA ALA A 101 11.43 3.57 -7.11
C ALA A 101 11.42 2.57 -5.94
N MET A 102 10.44 1.67 -5.91
CA MET A 102 10.31 0.62 -4.89
C MET A 102 10.98 -0.70 -5.31
N GLY A 103 11.46 -0.83 -6.55
CA GLY A 103 11.96 -2.09 -7.08
C GLY A 103 10.85 -3.16 -7.17
N LEU A 104 9.62 -2.74 -7.40
CA LEU A 104 8.47 -3.63 -7.52
C LEU A 104 8.03 -3.79 -8.97
N LYS A 105 7.30 -4.87 -9.24
CA LYS A 105 6.76 -5.22 -10.56
C LYS A 105 5.26 -5.50 -10.47
N ALA A 106 4.55 -5.16 -11.52
CA ALA A 106 3.16 -5.52 -11.68
C ALA A 106 2.97 -7.04 -11.77
N LEU A 107 1.79 -7.53 -11.42
CA LEU A 107 1.47 -8.97 -11.39
C LEU A 107 0.97 -9.49 -12.73
N LEU A 108 0.15 -8.70 -13.42
CA LEU A 108 -0.45 -9.09 -14.70
C LEU A 108 0.45 -8.61 -15.84
N PRO A 109 0.81 -9.49 -16.78
CA PRO A 109 1.63 -9.16 -17.95
C PRO A 109 1.10 -7.98 -18.75
N ALA A 110 2.00 -7.27 -19.42
CA ALA A 110 1.66 -6.16 -20.32
C ALA A 110 0.66 -6.59 -21.41
N GLY A 111 -0.27 -5.70 -21.74
CA GLY A 111 -1.32 -5.97 -22.72
C GLY A 111 -2.50 -6.77 -22.19
N THR A 112 -2.46 -7.23 -20.93
CA THR A 112 -3.60 -7.89 -20.29
C THR A 112 -4.84 -6.97 -20.30
N GLN A 113 -5.99 -7.51 -20.68
CA GLN A 113 -7.27 -6.84 -20.64
C GLN A 113 -8.22 -7.55 -19.66
N ILE A 114 -8.90 -6.74 -18.83
CA ILE A 114 -10.00 -7.23 -17.98
C ILE A 114 -11.27 -7.23 -18.86
N ARG A 115 -11.61 -8.39 -19.42
CA ARG A 115 -12.75 -8.58 -20.33
C ARG A 115 -14.08 -8.50 -19.59
N GLY A 116 -14.10 -9.00 -18.35
CA GLY A 116 -15.28 -8.96 -17.51
C GLY A 116 -14.97 -9.29 -16.06
N MET A 117 -15.78 -8.74 -15.15
CA MET A 117 -15.77 -9.11 -13.76
C MET A 117 -17.20 -9.07 -13.21
N SER A 118 -17.58 -10.08 -12.45
CA SER A 118 -18.85 -10.12 -11.72
C SER A 118 -18.63 -10.65 -10.32
N ILE A 119 -19.30 -10.06 -9.34
CA ILE A 119 -19.19 -10.43 -7.92
C ILE A 119 -20.56 -10.89 -7.45
N LYS A 120 -20.61 -12.10 -6.90
CA LYS A 120 -21.83 -12.67 -6.32
C LYS A 120 -21.50 -13.66 -5.22
N ASP A 121 -22.12 -13.52 -4.08
CA ASP A 121 -21.99 -14.45 -2.93
C ASP A 121 -20.50 -14.72 -2.56
N GLY A 122 -19.71 -13.66 -2.42
CA GLY A 122 -18.30 -13.72 -2.10
C GLY A 122 -17.38 -14.19 -3.27
N LEU A 123 -17.95 -14.58 -4.41
CA LEU A 123 -17.19 -15.05 -5.57
C LEU A 123 -17.05 -13.95 -6.61
N ALA A 124 -15.82 -13.54 -6.88
CA ALA A 124 -15.48 -12.75 -8.06
C ALA A 124 -15.14 -13.70 -9.23
N LYS A 125 -15.90 -13.61 -10.32
CA LYS A 125 -15.53 -14.24 -11.60
C LYS A 125 -14.81 -13.20 -12.44
N LEU A 126 -13.55 -13.45 -12.71
CA LEU A 126 -12.64 -12.55 -13.41
C LEU A 126 -12.26 -13.14 -14.77
N ASP A 127 -12.69 -12.49 -15.87
CA ASP A 127 -12.34 -12.88 -17.23
C ASP A 127 -11.23 -11.95 -17.76
N LEU A 128 -10.08 -12.55 -18.03
CA LEU A 128 -8.89 -11.89 -18.55
C LEU A 128 -8.64 -12.29 -20.00
N SER A 129 -7.95 -11.46 -20.74
CA SER A 129 -7.43 -11.82 -22.05
C SER A 129 -6.27 -12.83 -21.93
N LYS A 130 -5.92 -13.47 -23.02
CA LYS A 130 -4.87 -14.51 -23.07
C LYS A 130 -3.49 -14.00 -22.65
N GLU A 131 -3.21 -12.72 -22.79
CA GLU A 131 -1.95 -12.08 -22.40
C GLU A 131 -1.65 -12.29 -20.89
N ALA A 132 -2.69 -12.39 -20.07
CA ALA A 132 -2.53 -12.70 -18.64
C ALA A 132 -1.85 -14.05 -18.34
N MET A 133 -1.84 -14.99 -19.29
CA MET A 133 -1.19 -16.29 -19.16
C MET A 133 0.30 -16.27 -19.56
N GLU A 134 0.83 -15.15 -20.04
CA GLU A 134 2.21 -15.03 -20.53
C GLU A 134 3.19 -14.59 -19.42
N CYS A 135 3.08 -15.22 -18.25
CA CYS A 135 4.02 -15.01 -17.16
C CYS A 135 5.43 -15.49 -17.52
N GLU A 136 6.46 -14.84 -16.97
CA GLU A 136 7.87 -15.13 -17.29
C GLU A 136 8.33 -16.49 -16.76
N ASN A 137 7.87 -16.86 -15.55
CA ASN A 137 8.31 -18.07 -14.84
C ASN A 137 7.21 -18.55 -13.87
N ALA A 138 7.47 -19.68 -13.20
CA ALA A 138 6.52 -20.30 -12.28
C ALA A 138 6.22 -19.43 -11.04
N VAL A 139 7.21 -18.67 -10.55
CA VAL A 139 7.01 -17.76 -9.40
C VAL A 139 6.11 -16.62 -9.79
N ALA A 140 6.37 -15.98 -10.95
CA ALA A 140 5.52 -14.90 -11.47
C ALA A 140 4.08 -15.37 -11.74
N GLU A 141 3.91 -16.59 -12.29
CA GLU A 141 2.57 -17.17 -12.53
C GLU A 141 1.82 -17.42 -11.21
N HIS A 142 2.48 -18.03 -10.23
CA HIS A 142 1.90 -18.25 -8.91
C HIS A 142 1.53 -16.93 -8.23
N ASN A 143 2.45 -15.96 -8.24
CA ASN A 143 2.25 -14.64 -7.63
C ASN A 143 1.18 -13.82 -8.34
N MET A 144 1.04 -13.94 -9.66
CA MET A 144 -0.06 -13.34 -10.40
C MET A 144 -1.41 -13.85 -9.87
N VAL A 145 -1.57 -15.16 -9.74
CA VAL A 145 -2.82 -15.76 -9.26
C VAL A 145 -3.10 -15.39 -7.81
N GLN A 146 -2.12 -15.54 -6.92
CA GLN A 146 -2.29 -15.25 -5.49
C GLN A 146 -2.41 -13.75 -5.21
N GLY A 147 -1.58 -12.91 -5.82
CA GLY A 147 -1.59 -11.47 -5.60
C GLY A 147 -2.86 -10.80 -6.15
N VAL A 148 -3.40 -11.29 -7.28
CA VAL A 148 -4.71 -10.85 -7.77
C VAL A 148 -5.82 -11.28 -6.81
N ALA A 149 -5.79 -12.50 -6.29
CA ALA A 149 -6.78 -12.97 -5.31
C ALA A 149 -6.69 -12.16 -4.00
N LEU A 150 -5.50 -11.90 -3.48
CA LEU A 150 -5.26 -11.05 -2.31
C LEU A 150 -5.75 -9.63 -2.54
N THR A 151 -5.39 -9.00 -3.67
CA THR A 151 -5.83 -7.64 -4.02
C THR A 151 -7.36 -7.52 -4.08
N LEU A 152 -8.04 -8.51 -4.64
CA LEU A 152 -9.50 -8.49 -4.73
C LEU A 152 -10.16 -8.80 -3.40
N ALA A 153 -9.55 -9.60 -2.54
CA ALA A 153 -10.07 -9.91 -1.20
C ALA A 153 -9.96 -8.75 -0.20
N GLU A 154 -9.26 -7.66 -0.53
CA GLU A 154 -9.34 -6.40 0.22
C GLU A 154 -10.73 -5.74 0.15
N PHE A 155 -11.60 -6.27 -0.69
CA PHE A 155 -13.02 -5.88 -0.73
C PHE A 155 -13.86 -6.89 0.05
N ASP A 156 -14.55 -6.46 1.10
CA ASP A 156 -15.40 -7.29 1.96
C ASP A 156 -16.43 -8.14 1.21
N SER A 157 -16.73 -7.76 -0.03
CA SER A 157 -17.66 -8.49 -0.90
C SER A 157 -17.01 -9.62 -1.69
N ILE A 158 -15.70 -9.88 -1.52
CA ILE A 158 -14.95 -10.89 -2.29
C ILE A 158 -14.15 -11.78 -1.35
N ASP A 159 -14.53 -13.05 -1.29
CA ASP A 159 -13.83 -14.08 -0.51
C ASP A 159 -12.90 -14.93 -1.37
N ARG A 160 -13.22 -15.07 -2.67
CA ARG A 160 -12.50 -15.94 -3.62
C ARG A 160 -12.66 -15.48 -5.06
N VAL A 161 -11.71 -15.86 -5.90
CA VAL A 161 -11.64 -15.46 -7.30
C VAL A 161 -11.64 -16.68 -8.23
N GLN A 162 -12.59 -16.77 -9.15
CA GLN A 162 -12.55 -17.71 -10.27
C GLN A 162 -11.95 -17.02 -11.48
N PHE A 163 -10.78 -17.47 -11.85
CA PHE A 163 -10.12 -17.02 -13.07
C PHE A 163 -10.76 -17.64 -14.31
N MET A 164 -10.93 -16.82 -15.33
CA MET A 164 -11.33 -17.19 -16.66
C MET A 164 -10.40 -16.51 -17.66
N PHE A 165 -10.14 -17.16 -18.77
CA PHE A 165 -9.32 -16.61 -19.85
C PHE A 165 -10.09 -16.77 -21.16
N GLU A 166 -10.29 -15.66 -21.89
CA GLU A 166 -11.11 -15.62 -23.10
C GLU A 166 -12.51 -16.25 -22.90
N GLY A 167 -13.14 -16.00 -21.75
CA GLY A 167 -14.46 -16.53 -21.39
C GLY A 167 -14.48 -18.01 -20.95
N LYS A 168 -13.32 -18.64 -20.76
CA LYS A 168 -13.21 -20.07 -20.40
C LYS A 168 -12.42 -20.25 -19.11
N ILE A 169 -12.85 -21.20 -18.28
CA ILE A 169 -12.06 -21.72 -17.18
C ILE A 169 -11.02 -22.69 -17.78
N VAL A 170 -9.77 -22.55 -17.39
CA VAL A 170 -8.69 -23.48 -17.74
C VAL A 170 -8.27 -24.24 -16.47
N ASP A 171 -7.76 -25.47 -16.66
CA ASP A 171 -7.36 -26.28 -15.50
C ASP A 171 -6.05 -25.78 -14.90
N LYS A 172 -5.06 -25.53 -15.75
CA LYS A 172 -3.73 -25.10 -15.35
C LYS A 172 -3.18 -24.05 -16.29
N LEU A 173 -2.40 -23.13 -15.72
CA LEU A 173 -1.62 -22.18 -16.48
C LEU A 173 -0.32 -22.81 -17.02
N LYS A 174 0.46 -22.02 -17.75
CA LYS A 174 1.68 -22.43 -18.47
C LYS A 174 2.72 -23.15 -17.59
N TYR A 175 2.92 -22.68 -16.36
CA TYR A 175 3.88 -23.27 -15.41
C TYR A 175 3.24 -24.20 -14.39
N GLY A 176 1.96 -24.49 -14.52
CA GLY A 176 1.26 -25.54 -13.77
C GLY A 176 0.37 -25.05 -12.64
N THR A 177 0.24 -23.76 -12.43
CA THR A 177 -0.68 -23.20 -11.43
C THR A 177 -2.11 -23.62 -11.73
N ASP A 178 -2.77 -24.31 -10.79
CA ASP A 178 -4.14 -24.79 -10.92
C ASP A 178 -5.12 -23.62 -10.68
N VAL A 179 -5.93 -23.32 -11.69
CA VAL A 179 -6.97 -22.28 -11.65
C VAL A 179 -8.35 -22.83 -12.04
N SER A 180 -8.49 -24.17 -12.04
CA SER A 180 -9.73 -24.89 -12.36
C SER A 180 -10.87 -24.57 -11.41
N LYS A 181 -10.55 -24.17 -10.16
CA LYS A 181 -11.49 -23.83 -9.09
C LYS A 181 -11.27 -22.41 -8.62
N PRO A 182 -12.27 -21.82 -7.92
CA PRO A 182 -12.07 -20.54 -7.25
C PRO A 182 -10.85 -20.57 -6.31
N ILE A 183 -10.02 -19.55 -6.42
CA ILE A 183 -8.85 -19.33 -5.57
C ILE A 183 -9.29 -18.53 -4.37
N GLU A 184 -9.08 -19.07 -3.19
CA GLU A 184 -9.16 -18.34 -1.92
C GLU A 184 -7.80 -17.70 -1.66
N PRO A 185 -7.74 -16.46 -1.14
CA PRO A 185 -6.48 -15.86 -0.72
C PRO A 185 -5.76 -16.77 0.25
N GLN A 186 -4.52 -17.09 -0.05
CA GLN A 186 -3.70 -17.96 0.80
C GLN A 186 -2.75 -17.13 1.67
N ASP A 187 -2.06 -17.82 2.55
CA ASP A 187 -0.98 -17.23 3.35
C ASP A 187 0.05 -16.56 2.45
N VAL A 188 0.19 -15.25 2.61
CA VAL A 188 1.10 -14.46 1.77
C VAL A 188 2.56 -14.88 2.03
N ASN A 189 3.30 -15.11 0.95
CA ASN A 189 4.73 -15.45 0.99
C ASN A 189 5.03 -16.60 1.97
N LEU A 190 4.34 -17.74 1.80
CA LEU A 190 4.51 -18.88 2.68
C LEU A 190 5.93 -19.45 2.61
N GLU A 191 6.67 -19.35 3.70
CA GLU A 191 7.94 -20.02 3.90
C GLU A 191 7.73 -21.46 4.41
N ILE A 192 8.15 -22.43 3.62
CA ILE A 192 8.25 -23.82 4.06
C ILE A 192 9.63 -23.99 4.67
N GLY A 193 9.78 -23.76 5.97
CA GLY A 193 11.05 -23.95 6.67
C GLY A 193 11.56 -25.38 6.57
N SER A 194 12.87 -25.56 6.55
CA SER A 194 13.54 -26.84 6.46
C SER A 194 13.17 -27.85 7.58
N ASN A 195 12.57 -27.35 8.67
CA ASN A 195 12.12 -28.12 9.83
C ASN A 195 10.60 -28.04 10.04
N ALA A 196 9.84 -27.43 9.13
CA ALA A 196 8.41 -27.27 9.28
C ALA A 196 7.69 -28.60 9.02
N SER A 197 7.04 -29.12 10.05
CA SER A 197 5.96 -30.07 9.89
C SER A 197 4.81 -29.34 9.20
N SER A 198 4.24 -29.92 8.14
CA SER A 198 3.06 -29.40 7.44
C SER A 198 1.80 -29.27 8.34
N LYS A 199 1.92 -29.53 9.64
CA LYS A 199 0.84 -29.54 10.65
C LYS A 199 1.01 -28.49 11.75
N GLY A 200 1.98 -27.57 11.65
CA GLY A 200 2.18 -26.52 12.64
C GLY A 200 1.18 -25.36 12.48
N ALA A 201 1.06 -24.53 13.51
CA ALA A 201 0.35 -23.26 13.40
C ALA A 201 1.06 -22.31 12.44
N LYS A 202 0.31 -21.38 11.83
CA LYS A 202 0.86 -20.37 10.93
C LYS A 202 0.92 -19.02 11.63
N VAL A 203 2.00 -18.30 11.43
CA VAL A 203 2.15 -16.90 11.85
C VAL A 203 2.64 -16.08 10.67
N THR A 204 2.08 -14.91 10.48
CA THR A 204 2.64 -13.93 9.54
C THR A 204 3.54 -12.98 10.31
N VAL A 205 4.75 -12.84 9.85
CA VAL A 205 5.75 -11.91 10.38
C VAL A 205 6.11 -10.91 9.30
N PHE A 206 6.59 -9.74 9.69
CA PHE A 206 6.90 -8.68 8.75
C PHE A 206 8.41 -8.41 8.80
N PHE A 207 9.03 -8.48 7.66
CA PHE A 207 10.44 -8.11 7.46
C PHE A 207 10.52 -6.90 6.55
N HIS A 208 11.69 -6.32 6.36
CA HIS A 208 11.87 -5.24 5.41
C HIS A 208 12.76 -5.65 4.25
N SER A 209 12.64 -4.94 3.13
CA SER A 209 13.51 -5.11 1.97
C SER A 209 14.95 -4.85 2.34
N LYS A 210 15.89 -5.37 1.55
CA LYS A 210 17.29 -5.03 1.73
C LYS A 210 17.56 -3.55 1.43
N PRO A 211 18.62 -2.97 2.07
CA PRO A 211 19.01 -1.57 1.91
C PRO A 211 19.39 -1.14 0.48
N ASP A 212 19.51 -2.06 -0.47
CA ASP A 212 19.85 -1.77 -1.87
C ASP A 212 18.66 -1.21 -2.67
N ALA A 213 17.44 -1.36 -2.14
CA ALA A 213 16.26 -0.74 -2.72
C ALA A 213 16.34 0.77 -2.51
N VAL A 214 15.97 1.54 -3.52
CA VAL A 214 15.85 3.00 -3.42
C VAL A 214 14.78 3.38 -2.40
N TYR A 215 13.92 2.44 -2.06
CA TYR A 215 12.81 2.60 -1.14
C TYR A 215 12.73 1.40 -0.19
N ASP A 216 12.64 1.68 1.12
CA ASP A 216 12.44 0.64 2.13
C ASP A 216 10.95 0.29 2.23
N TYR A 217 10.62 -0.98 2.11
CA TYR A 217 9.25 -1.48 2.27
C TYR A 217 9.20 -2.73 3.13
N ILE A 218 8.04 -2.94 3.73
CA ILE A 218 7.75 -4.10 4.59
C ILE A 218 7.18 -5.23 3.75
N VAL A 219 7.67 -6.43 3.98
CA VAL A 219 7.27 -7.68 3.31
C VAL A 219 6.65 -8.62 4.34
N PRO A 220 5.37 -8.97 4.21
CA PRO A 220 4.76 -10.03 5.03
C PRO A 220 5.31 -11.39 4.63
N VAL A 221 5.61 -12.23 5.61
CA VAL A 221 6.06 -13.61 5.39
C VAL A 221 5.30 -14.53 6.33
N THR A 222 4.59 -15.50 5.79
CA THR A 222 3.89 -16.50 6.60
C THR A 222 4.83 -17.67 6.88
N ARG A 223 4.95 -18.04 8.17
CA ARG A 223 5.75 -19.18 8.63
C ARG A 223 4.89 -20.24 9.29
N ILE A 224 5.24 -21.50 9.04
CA ILE A 224 4.71 -22.62 9.80
C ILE A 224 5.61 -22.86 11.00
N ILE A 225 5.07 -22.70 12.20
CA ILE A 225 5.78 -22.87 13.48
C ILE A 225 5.44 -24.21 14.12
N SER A 226 6.38 -24.77 14.90
CA SER A 226 6.20 -26.03 15.63
C SER A 226 5.41 -25.81 16.93
N ALA A 227 4.21 -25.20 16.83
CA ALA A 227 3.29 -24.98 17.94
C ALA A 227 1.87 -25.36 17.51
N ASP A 228 1.04 -25.73 18.47
CA ASP A 228 -0.36 -26.11 18.20
C ASP A 228 -1.25 -24.91 17.86
N SER A 229 -0.86 -23.71 18.31
CA SER A 229 -1.58 -22.46 18.04
C SER A 229 -0.60 -21.28 17.90
N ALA A 230 -0.98 -20.31 17.07
CA ALA A 230 -0.29 -19.04 16.94
C ALA A 230 -0.57 -18.14 18.15
N SER A 231 0.45 -17.44 18.63
CA SER A 231 0.34 -16.40 19.65
C SER A 231 1.22 -15.21 19.27
N ILE A 232 0.95 -14.05 19.87
CA ILE A 232 1.80 -12.87 19.68
C ILE A 232 3.25 -13.16 20.11
N GLU A 233 3.43 -13.91 21.21
CA GLU A 233 4.75 -14.30 21.70
C GLU A 233 5.51 -15.14 20.68
N THR A 234 4.87 -16.17 20.11
CA THR A 234 5.50 -17.01 19.07
C THR A 234 5.79 -16.23 17.79
N ALA A 235 4.91 -15.32 17.39
CA ALA A 235 5.13 -14.47 16.21
C ALA A 235 6.29 -13.49 16.42
N ILE A 236 6.38 -12.85 17.58
CA ILE A 236 7.51 -11.96 17.91
C ILE A 236 8.83 -12.75 18.01
N GLN A 237 8.78 -13.99 18.51
CA GLN A 237 9.98 -14.84 18.49
C GLN A 237 10.45 -15.12 17.05
N GLU A 238 9.53 -15.33 16.11
CA GLU A 238 9.88 -15.51 14.70
C GLU A 238 10.44 -14.22 14.06
N VAL A 239 9.97 -13.04 14.49
CA VAL A 239 10.59 -11.76 14.10
C VAL A 239 12.04 -11.69 14.61
N LEU A 240 12.30 -12.10 15.85
CA LEU A 240 13.66 -12.13 16.44
C LEU A 240 14.57 -13.14 15.75
N ASN A 241 14.02 -14.24 15.22
CA ASN A 241 14.78 -15.23 14.47
C ASN A 241 15.30 -14.67 13.12
N GLY A 242 14.70 -13.55 12.65
CA GLY A 242 15.05 -12.91 11.39
C GLY A 242 14.52 -13.63 10.15
N PRO A 243 14.73 -13.08 8.94
CA PRO A 243 14.35 -13.71 7.70
C PRO A 243 15.22 -14.93 7.37
N SER A 244 14.62 -15.91 6.69
CA SER A 244 15.33 -17.10 6.19
C SER A 244 16.03 -16.84 4.85
N ASP A 245 15.60 -15.82 4.14
CA ASP A 245 16.09 -15.44 2.83
C ASP A 245 16.91 -14.14 2.93
N ASP A 246 18.09 -14.18 2.31
CA ASP A 246 19.02 -13.05 2.30
C ASP A 246 18.51 -11.81 1.51
N SER A 247 17.41 -11.90 0.79
CA SER A 247 16.77 -10.76 0.11
C SER A 247 15.96 -9.89 1.04
N LEU A 248 15.69 -10.34 2.28
CA LEU A 248 15.01 -9.61 3.32
C LEU A 248 15.97 -9.27 4.47
N SER A 249 15.59 -8.30 5.28
CA SER A 249 16.37 -7.83 6.44
C SER A 249 15.50 -7.66 7.68
N MET A 250 16.15 -7.75 8.86
CA MET A 250 15.57 -7.40 10.15
C MET A 250 16.68 -6.97 11.10
N ASP A 251 16.90 -5.67 11.22
CA ASP A 251 18.06 -5.07 11.88
C ASP A 251 17.88 -4.96 13.40
N ILE A 252 17.45 -6.04 14.04
CA ILE A 252 17.35 -6.10 15.50
C ILE A 252 18.75 -6.23 16.10
N PRO A 253 19.11 -5.43 17.12
CA PRO A 253 20.41 -5.52 17.79
C PRO A 253 20.72 -6.94 18.27
N ALA A 254 21.93 -7.40 17.98
CA ALA A 254 22.38 -8.75 18.33
C ALA A 254 22.26 -9.03 19.85
N GLY A 255 21.79 -10.22 20.20
CA GLY A 255 21.58 -10.63 21.58
C GLY A 255 20.24 -10.17 22.18
N THR A 256 19.40 -9.46 21.43
CA THR A 256 18.04 -9.14 21.87
C THR A 256 17.25 -10.41 22.16
N ARG A 257 16.55 -10.44 23.28
CA ARG A 257 15.68 -11.53 23.70
C ARG A 257 14.30 -10.99 24.05
N LEU A 258 13.27 -11.78 23.78
CA LEU A 258 11.92 -11.53 24.27
C LEU A 258 11.86 -11.94 25.76
N LEU A 259 11.49 -11.01 26.63
CA LEU A 259 11.30 -11.25 28.06
C LEU A 259 9.85 -11.60 28.40
N GLY A 260 8.92 -11.26 27.52
CA GLY A 260 7.51 -11.62 27.63
C GLY A 260 6.58 -10.68 26.87
N VAL A 261 5.34 -11.15 26.72
CA VAL A 261 4.24 -10.42 26.10
C VAL A 261 3.08 -10.40 27.10
N LYS A 262 2.47 -9.23 27.29
CA LYS A 262 1.29 -9.06 28.13
C LYS A 262 0.22 -8.30 27.35
N THR A 263 -0.99 -8.84 27.35
CA THR A 263 -2.17 -8.17 26.76
C THR A 263 -3.12 -7.75 27.89
N ASP A 264 -3.55 -6.50 27.83
CA ASP A 264 -4.52 -5.93 28.77
C ASP A 264 -5.40 -4.91 28.04
N ASN A 265 -6.72 -5.17 28.00
CA ASN A 265 -7.72 -4.29 27.39
C ASN A 265 -7.34 -3.78 25.97
N GLY A 266 -6.94 -4.69 25.08
CA GLY A 266 -6.53 -4.36 23.70
C GLY A 266 -5.12 -3.77 23.56
N VAL A 267 -4.42 -3.50 24.67
CA VAL A 267 -3.04 -3.03 24.67
C VAL A 267 -2.09 -4.21 24.86
N VAL A 268 -1.21 -4.42 23.89
CA VAL A 268 -0.16 -5.45 23.95
C VAL A 268 1.16 -4.77 24.35
N SER A 269 1.76 -5.24 25.45
CA SER A 269 3.09 -4.82 25.88
C SER A 269 4.09 -5.92 25.57
N ILE A 270 5.07 -5.63 24.71
CA ILE A 270 6.14 -6.55 24.30
C ILE A 270 7.42 -6.10 24.98
N ASN A 271 7.98 -6.94 25.86
CA ASN A 271 9.14 -6.59 26.67
C ASN A 271 10.39 -7.31 26.16
N PHE A 272 11.39 -6.53 25.79
CA PHE A 272 12.68 -7.02 25.30
C PHE A 272 13.79 -6.81 26.35
N SER A 273 14.87 -7.55 26.19
CA SER A 273 16.09 -7.37 26.97
C SER A 273 16.81 -6.06 26.61
N LYS A 274 17.77 -5.66 27.45
CA LYS A 274 18.47 -4.37 27.35
C LYS A 274 19.15 -4.13 26.00
N GLU A 275 19.53 -5.20 25.29
CA GLU A 275 20.19 -5.14 23.98
C GLU A 275 19.31 -4.45 22.95
N PHE A 276 17.98 -4.60 23.04
CA PHE A 276 17.04 -3.92 22.15
C PHE A 276 17.18 -2.39 22.18
N GLY A 277 17.58 -1.83 23.34
CA GLY A 277 17.81 -0.39 23.46
C GLY A 277 18.91 0.16 22.54
N ASN A 278 19.80 -0.69 22.02
CA ASN A 278 20.81 -0.29 21.04
C ASN A 278 20.18 0.05 19.65
N LEU A 279 18.91 -0.27 19.43
CA LEU A 279 18.19 0.10 18.21
C LEU A 279 18.17 1.62 17.98
N ALA A 280 18.14 2.42 19.04
CA ALA A 280 18.26 3.88 18.97
C ALA A 280 19.57 4.38 18.33
N GLN A 281 20.58 3.51 18.17
CA GLN A 281 21.83 3.81 17.48
C GLN A 281 21.74 3.50 15.95
N LEU A 282 20.62 2.96 15.49
CA LEU A 282 20.35 2.58 14.10
C LEU A 282 19.16 3.41 13.54
N PRO A 283 19.30 4.74 13.40
CA PRO A 283 18.16 5.63 13.14
C PRO A 283 17.48 5.37 11.80
N GLN A 284 18.13 4.72 10.83
CA GLN A 284 17.53 4.34 9.55
C GLN A 284 16.69 3.06 9.67
N SER A 285 17.12 2.10 10.48
CA SER A 285 16.44 0.81 10.67
C SER A 285 15.38 0.86 11.78
N GLU A 286 15.52 1.75 12.74
CA GLU A 286 14.64 1.82 13.92
C GLU A 286 13.15 1.90 13.55
N PRO A 287 12.68 2.82 12.68
CA PRO A 287 11.27 2.89 12.32
C PRO A 287 10.76 1.61 11.65
N LEU A 288 11.56 0.98 10.80
CA LEU A 288 11.21 -0.25 10.09
C LEU A 288 11.09 -1.44 11.06
N VAL A 289 12.04 -1.58 11.97
CA VAL A 289 12.02 -2.62 13.01
C VAL A 289 10.80 -2.47 13.91
N LEU A 290 10.52 -1.26 14.37
CA LEU A 290 9.34 -0.96 15.19
C LEU A 290 8.05 -1.24 14.41
N LYS A 291 7.96 -0.81 13.14
CA LYS A 291 6.81 -1.08 12.26
C LYS A 291 6.60 -2.59 12.08
N SER A 292 7.65 -3.35 11.81
CA SER A 292 7.61 -4.81 11.67
C SER A 292 7.05 -5.49 12.92
N ILE A 293 7.54 -5.12 14.10
CA ILE A 293 7.07 -5.66 15.40
C ILE A 293 5.59 -5.30 15.62
N ILE A 294 5.21 -4.04 15.38
CA ILE A 294 3.85 -3.56 15.59
C ILE A 294 2.88 -4.25 14.61
N MET A 295 3.23 -4.35 13.32
CA MET A 295 2.41 -5.04 12.33
C MET A 295 2.25 -6.52 12.68
N THR A 296 3.32 -7.20 13.10
CA THR A 296 3.28 -8.59 13.55
C THR A 296 2.33 -8.79 14.72
N ALA A 297 2.30 -7.89 15.69
CA ALA A 297 1.39 -8.00 16.83
C ALA A 297 -0.06 -7.61 16.49
N LYS A 298 -0.25 -6.57 15.67
CA LYS A 298 -1.59 -6.04 15.35
C LYS A 298 -2.45 -6.97 14.49
N GLN A 299 -1.89 -7.95 13.79
CA GLN A 299 -2.68 -8.95 13.06
C GLN A 299 -3.50 -9.88 13.97
N PHE A 300 -3.17 -9.95 15.26
CA PHE A 300 -3.93 -10.79 16.19
C PHE A 300 -5.23 -10.11 16.62
N PRO A 301 -6.34 -10.86 16.70
CA PRO A 301 -7.63 -10.29 17.05
C PRO A 301 -7.62 -9.56 18.40
N GLY A 302 -8.25 -8.41 18.48
CA GLY A 302 -8.39 -7.60 19.70
C GLY A 302 -7.16 -6.78 20.08
N VAL A 303 -6.11 -6.72 19.24
CA VAL A 303 -4.96 -5.85 19.46
C VAL A 303 -5.27 -4.45 18.88
N GLU A 304 -5.46 -3.49 19.76
CA GLU A 304 -5.72 -2.09 19.39
C GLU A 304 -4.42 -1.26 19.42
N LYS A 305 -3.60 -1.48 20.45
CA LYS A 305 -2.34 -0.74 20.65
C LYS A 305 -1.19 -1.67 21.03
N VAL A 306 -0.01 -1.37 20.53
CA VAL A 306 1.23 -2.07 20.87
C VAL A 306 2.16 -1.11 21.62
N LYS A 307 2.72 -1.57 22.73
CA LYS A 307 3.77 -0.90 23.49
C LYS A 307 5.03 -1.75 23.48
N ILE A 308 6.14 -1.15 23.19
CA ILE A 308 7.45 -1.80 23.25
C ILE A 308 8.14 -1.39 24.55
N LEU A 309 8.61 -2.38 25.29
CA LEU A 309 9.31 -2.18 26.55
C LEU A 309 10.73 -2.75 26.46
N VAL A 310 11.66 -2.12 27.15
CA VAL A 310 13.02 -2.63 27.38
C VAL A 310 13.24 -2.73 28.90
N GLU A 311 13.48 -3.95 29.39
CA GLU A 311 13.61 -4.25 30.82
C GLU A 311 12.44 -3.64 31.65
N GLY A 312 11.21 -3.74 31.07
CA GLY A 312 9.98 -3.26 31.70
C GLY A 312 9.73 -1.75 31.62
N LYS A 313 10.59 -0.97 31.00
CA LYS A 313 10.43 0.47 30.76
C LYS A 313 10.00 0.71 29.32
N GLU A 314 9.08 1.66 29.10
CA GLU A 314 8.62 2.02 27.75
C GLU A 314 9.81 2.50 26.90
N TYR A 315 9.91 1.94 25.70
CA TYR A 315 10.94 2.30 24.73
C TYR A 315 10.47 3.55 23.98
N ASP A 316 11.29 4.58 24.00
CA ASP A 316 11.03 5.86 23.34
C ASP A 316 11.66 5.86 21.93
N GLY A 317 11.05 5.11 21.02
CA GLY A 317 11.46 5.00 19.61
C GLY A 317 10.63 5.86 18.67
N GLY A 318 9.92 6.86 19.20
CA GLY A 318 8.97 7.67 18.44
C GLY A 318 7.63 6.97 18.17
N GLU A 319 6.66 7.74 17.68
CA GLU A 319 5.38 7.18 17.26
C GLU A 319 5.52 6.53 15.86
N VAL A 320 5.33 5.22 15.80
CA VAL A 320 5.19 4.50 14.55
C VAL A 320 3.70 4.23 14.33
N SER A 321 3.11 4.94 13.37
CA SER A 321 1.73 4.69 12.97
C SER A 321 1.66 3.49 12.03
N VAL A 322 0.70 2.62 12.28
CA VAL A 322 0.33 1.52 11.38
C VAL A 322 -1.16 1.65 11.11
N SER A 323 -1.50 2.27 9.99
CA SER A 323 -2.89 2.47 9.55
C SER A 323 -3.43 1.27 8.79
N ALA A 324 -2.57 0.55 8.09
CA ALA A 324 -2.91 -0.66 7.33
C ALA A 324 -1.75 -1.66 7.33
N PHE A 325 -2.05 -2.92 7.00
CA PHE A 325 -1.04 -3.97 6.79
C PHE A 325 -0.39 -3.87 5.39
N ALA A 326 -0.05 -2.65 4.99
CA ALA A 326 0.51 -2.34 3.69
C ALA A 326 1.58 -1.25 3.79
N ASN A 327 2.36 -1.11 2.73
CA ASN A 327 3.30 -0.02 2.58
C ASN A 327 2.57 1.22 2.08
N GLU A 328 2.78 2.33 2.73
CA GLU A 328 2.34 3.66 2.29
C GLU A 328 3.37 4.21 1.30
N TYR A 329 2.88 4.83 0.22
CA TYR A 329 3.72 5.38 -0.85
C TYR A 329 3.28 6.79 -1.20
#